data_17bca24c74de0949d516e46834039f9c
#
_entry.id   17bca24c74de0949d516e46834039f9c
#
_cell.length_a   1.000
_cell.length_b   1.000
_cell.length_c   1.000
_cell.angle_alpha   90.00
_cell.angle_beta   90.00
_cell.angle_gamma   90.00
#
_symmetry.space_group_name_H-M   'P 1'
#
loop_
_entity.id
_entity.type
_entity.pdbx_description
1 polymer ?
#
loop_
_entity_poly.entity_id
_entity_poly.type
_entity_poly.pdbx_seq_one_letter_code
_entity_poly.pdbx_strand_id
1 'polypeptide(L)'
;MARFDDARALGETLLAAQRPELWLRAQHMAIRAREVSGLPGVDRDPLMIAAVLHGIGESPVVARTGFAPFDAARFLDVRGYDSRIVALVGHHAGAAFEAAEHGVDLSRYPDEATPTRDALWYCDTTTGPDGNPVPPRTDRSTVLAAVTRTEALRSGSRTS
;
A
#
# COMPACT_ATOMS: atom_id res chain seq x y z
N MET A 1 15.01 -7.10 -10.09
CA MET A 1 14.42 -6.37 -8.96
C MET A 1 13.59 -5.21 -9.52
N ALA A 2 12.34 -5.09 -9.10
CA ALA A 2 11.47 -4.01 -9.58
C ALA A 2 12.00 -2.65 -9.10
N ARG A 3 12.01 -1.68 -10.03
CA ARG A 3 12.39 -0.30 -9.73
C ARG A 3 11.13 0.55 -9.56
N PHE A 4 11.22 1.60 -8.77
CA PHE A 4 10.08 2.50 -8.55
C PHE A 4 9.56 3.10 -9.86
N ASP A 5 10.43 3.52 -10.77
CA ASP A 5 10.02 4.10 -12.05
C ASP A 5 9.23 3.11 -12.90
N ASP A 6 9.62 1.83 -12.90
CA ASP A 6 8.89 0.78 -13.63
C ASP A 6 7.52 0.52 -12.98
N ALA A 7 7.47 0.50 -11.65
CA ALA A 7 6.21 0.33 -10.92
C ALA A 7 5.27 1.51 -11.14
N ARG A 8 5.81 2.73 -11.13
CA ARG A 8 5.04 3.94 -11.42
C ARG A 8 4.46 3.90 -12.83
N ALA A 9 5.26 3.52 -13.82
CA ALA A 9 4.80 3.38 -15.21
C ALA A 9 3.69 2.33 -15.35
N LEU A 10 3.82 1.20 -14.63
CA LEU A 10 2.77 0.18 -14.61
C LEU A 10 1.48 0.71 -13.99
N GLY A 11 1.56 1.39 -12.86
CA GLY A 11 0.40 2.01 -12.22
C GLY A 11 -0.32 3.00 -13.12
N GLU A 12 0.45 3.85 -13.82
CA GLU A 12 -0.09 4.80 -14.79
C GLU A 12 -0.83 4.08 -15.92
N THR A 13 -0.21 3.05 -16.50
CA THR A 13 -0.81 2.26 -17.57
C THR A 13 -2.14 1.62 -17.14
N LEU A 14 -2.22 1.15 -15.90
CA LEU A 14 -3.39 0.43 -15.41
C LEU A 14 -4.53 1.36 -14.93
N LEU A 15 -4.20 2.57 -14.47
CA LEU A 15 -5.18 3.43 -13.78
C LEU A 15 -5.46 4.75 -14.46
N ALA A 16 -4.48 5.39 -15.09
CA ALA A 16 -4.59 6.80 -15.47
C ALA A 16 -5.76 7.10 -16.42
N ALA A 17 -6.02 6.23 -17.40
CA ALA A 17 -7.07 6.46 -18.39
C ALA A 17 -8.48 6.18 -17.85
N GLN A 18 -8.66 5.10 -17.09
CA GLN A 18 -9.99 4.62 -16.68
C GLN A 18 -10.32 4.97 -15.23
N ARG A 19 -9.32 5.12 -14.38
CA ARG A 19 -9.48 5.45 -12.97
C ARG A 19 -8.51 6.57 -12.59
N PRO A 20 -8.64 7.77 -13.20
CA PRO A 20 -7.70 8.87 -12.97
C PRO A 20 -7.65 9.32 -11.50
N GLU A 21 -8.76 9.21 -10.77
CA GLU A 21 -8.84 9.51 -9.35
C GLU A 21 -7.96 8.57 -8.51
N LEU A 22 -7.92 7.30 -8.88
CA LEU A 22 -7.07 6.31 -8.19
C LEU A 22 -5.60 6.51 -8.55
N TRP A 23 -5.32 6.89 -9.79
CA TRP A 23 -3.96 7.22 -10.20
C TRP A 23 -3.42 8.44 -9.46
N LEU A 24 -4.23 9.48 -9.33
CA LEU A 24 -3.88 10.66 -8.55
C LEU A 24 -3.57 10.27 -7.10
N ARG A 25 -4.44 9.47 -6.47
CA ARG A 25 -4.25 9.00 -5.10
C ARG A 25 -2.97 8.18 -4.96
N ALA A 26 -2.69 7.28 -5.91
CA ALA A 26 -1.47 6.46 -5.91
C ALA A 26 -0.19 7.32 -5.94
N GLN A 27 -0.19 8.38 -6.75
CA GLN A 27 0.95 9.31 -6.80
C GLN A 27 1.14 10.04 -5.47
N HIS A 28 0.07 10.48 -4.85
CA HIS A 28 0.12 11.12 -3.52
C HIS A 28 0.56 10.16 -2.43
N MET A 29 0.14 8.90 -2.50
CA MET A 29 0.64 7.86 -1.59
C MET A 29 2.14 7.66 -1.72
N ALA A 30 2.66 7.64 -2.95
CA ALA A 30 4.09 7.52 -3.19
C ALA A 30 4.88 8.71 -2.62
N ILE A 31 4.35 9.93 -2.76
CA ILE A 31 4.95 11.13 -2.17
C ILE A 31 5.00 10.99 -0.64
N ARG A 32 3.91 10.55 -0.03
CA ARG A 32 3.83 10.35 1.42
C ARG A 32 4.77 9.23 1.89
N ALA A 33 4.84 8.15 1.13
CA ALA A 33 5.78 7.06 1.39
C ALA A 33 7.23 7.56 1.38
N ARG A 34 7.57 8.44 0.45
CA ARG A 34 8.88 9.06 0.39
C ARG A 34 9.18 9.86 1.66
N GLU A 35 8.21 10.61 2.17
CA GLU A 35 8.36 11.41 3.38
C GLU A 35 8.67 10.57 4.62
N VAL A 36 8.11 9.36 4.71
CA VAL A 36 8.32 8.45 5.85
C VAL A 36 9.38 7.39 5.60
N SER A 37 9.98 7.36 4.42
CA SER A 37 10.96 6.32 4.06
C SER A 37 12.27 6.39 4.82
N GLY A 38 12.57 7.51 5.46
CA GLY A 38 13.76 7.69 6.29
C GLY A 38 13.58 7.27 7.75
N LEU A 39 12.40 6.81 8.14
CA LEU A 39 12.15 6.38 9.52
C LEU A 39 12.90 5.09 9.86
N PRO A 40 13.28 4.88 11.14
CA PRO A 40 13.99 3.68 11.56
C PRO A 40 13.28 2.39 11.17
N GLY A 41 14.01 1.46 10.55
CA GLY A 41 13.50 0.16 10.15
C GLY A 41 12.63 0.15 8.89
N VAL A 42 12.42 1.29 8.25
CA VAL A 42 11.62 1.40 7.02
C VAL A 42 12.51 1.21 5.81
N ASP A 43 12.15 0.27 4.93
CA ASP A 43 12.83 0.02 3.67
C ASP A 43 12.16 0.83 2.56
N ARG A 44 12.86 1.83 2.05
CA ARG A 44 12.34 2.82 1.11
C ARG A 44 11.77 2.20 -0.17
N ASP A 45 12.54 1.38 -0.87
CA ASP A 45 12.15 0.90 -2.19
C ASP A 45 10.89 0.03 -2.15
N PRO A 46 10.80 -1.01 -1.30
CA PRO A 46 9.56 -1.77 -1.18
C PRO A 46 8.36 -0.91 -0.77
N LEU A 47 8.56 0.05 0.14
CA LEU A 47 7.49 0.93 0.59
C LEU A 47 6.94 1.78 -0.57
N MET A 48 7.81 2.44 -1.31
CA MET A 48 7.39 3.32 -2.40
C MET A 48 6.74 2.55 -3.54
N ILE A 49 7.28 1.38 -3.88
CA ILE A 49 6.73 0.52 -4.92
C ILE A 49 5.33 0.02 -4.51
N ALA A 50 5.18 -0.47 -3.29
CA ALA A 50 3.89 -0.92 -2.80
C ALA A 50 2.87 0.22 -2.74
N ALA A 51 3.29 1.41 -2.32
CA ALA A 51 2.41 2.59 -2.24
C ALA A 51 1.85 2.98 -3.62
N VAL A 52 2.68 3.01 -4.65
CA VAL A 52 2.23 3.41 -5.99
C VAL A 52 1.39 2.33 -6.70
N LEU A 53 1.53 1.08 -6.28
CA LEU A 53 0.83 -0.07 -6.89
C LEU A 53 -0.39 -0.56 -6.11
N HIS A 54 -0.62 -0.05 -4.91
CA HIS A 54 -1.61 -0.64 -4.01
C HIS A 54 -3.04 -0.58 -4.56
N GLY A 55 -3.38 0.40 -5.40
CA GLY A 55 -4.72 0.58 -5.96
C GLY A 55 -4.98 -0.13 -7.29
N ILE A 56 -4.00 -0.83 -7.86
CA ILE A 56 -4.15 -1.40 -9.21
C ILE A 56 -5.20 -2.51 -9.32
N GLY A 57 -5.58 -3.13 -8.20
CA GLY A 57 -6.60 -4.18 -8.19
C GLY A 57 -7.98 -3.72 -8.63
N GLU A 58 -8.21 -2.42 -8.66
CA GLU A 58 -9.46 -1.84 -9.18
C GLU A 58 -9.43 -1.56 -10.68
N SER A 59 -8.29 -1.76 -11.33
CA SER A 59 -8.22 -1.69 -12.80
C SER A 59 -9.03 -2.84 -13.42
N PRO A 60 -9.83 -2.57 -14.46
CA PRO A 60 -10.56 -3.64 -15.17
C PRO A 60 -9.66 -4.74 -15.72
N VAL A 61 -8.41 -4.43 -16.04
CA VAL A 61 -7.42 -5.40 -16.52
C VAL A 61 -6.97 -6.34 -15.39
N VAL A 62 -7.00 -5.89 -14.15
CA VAL A 62 -6.49 -6.63 -12.98
C VAL A 62 -7.61 -7.31 -12.20
N ALA A 63 -8.76 -6.66 -12.08
CA ALA A 63 -9.88 -7.14 -11.28
C ALA A 63 -10.37 -8.53 -11.71
N ARG A 64 -10.54 -9.43 -10.75
CA ARG A 64 -11.02 -10.81 -10.98
C ARG A 64 -12.02 -11.27 -9.91
N THR A 65 -11.68 -11.12 -8.63
CA THR A 65 -12.47 -11.63 -7.50
C THR A 65 -13.45 -10.60 -6.93
N GLY A 66 -13.27 -9.32 -7.26
CA GLY A 66 -13.97 -8.20 -6.63
C GLY A 66 -13.31 -7.73 -5.34
N PHE A 67 -12.24 -8.38 -4.89
CA PHE A 67 -11.42 -7.93 -3.76
C PHE A 67 -10.08 -7.40 -4.28
N ALA A 68 -10.00 -6.09 -4.40
CA ALA A 68 -8.91 -5.42 -5.10
C ALA A 68 -7.50 -5.73 -4.55
N PRO A 69 -7.26 -5.80 -3.22
CA PRO A 69 -5.91 -6.10 -2.72
C PRO A 69 -5.40 -7.47 -3.17
N PHE A 70 -6.24 -8.50 -3.13
CA PHE A 70 -5.88 -9.83 -3.60
C PHE A 70 -5.62 -9.84 -5.11
N ASP A 71 -6.48 -9.18 -5.88
CA ASP A 71 -6.34 -9.11 -7.33
C ASP A 71 -5.05 -8.41 -7.73
N ALA A 72 -4.69 -7.32 -7.03
CA ALA A 72 -3.43 -6.63 -7.23
C ALA A 72 -2.22 -7.52 -6.92
N ALA A 73 -2.24 -8.19 -5.78
CA ALA A 73 -1.16 -9.09 -5.36
C ALA A 73 -0.97 -10.22 -6.37
N ARG A 74 -2.05 -10.87 -6.77
CA ARG A 74 -2.01 -11.96 -7.76
C ARG A 74 -1.45 -11.48 -9.10
N PHE A 75 -1.88 -10.33 -9.57
CA PHE A 75 -1.40 -9.75 -10.83
C PHE A 75 0.12 -9.52 -10.78
N LEU A 76 0.62 -8.94 -9.69
CA LEU A 76 2.04 -8.67 -9.52
C LEU A 76 2.85 -9.97 -9.36
N ASP A 77 2.31 -10.95 -8.65
CA ASP A 77 2.95 -12.26 -8.46
C ASP A 77 3.16 -12.96 -9.82
N VAL A 78 2.13 -12.98 -10.66
CA VAL A 78 2.22 -13.57 -12.01
C VAL A 78 3.25 -12.84 -12.87
N ARG A 79 3.43 -11.53 -12.68
CA ARG A 79 4.41 -10.73 -13.41
C ARG A 79 5.83 -10.85 -12.84
N GLY A 80 6.04 -11.65 -11.81
CA GLY A 80 7.37 -11.90 -11.26
C GLY A 80 7.89 -10.83 -10.32
N TYR A 81 7.02 -10.00 -9.76
CA TYR A 81 7.41 -9.06 -8.72
C TYR A 81 7.91 -9.79 -7.48
N ASP A 82 8.81 -9.13 -6.74
CA ASP A 82 9.33 -9.62 -5.48
C ASP A 82 8.18 -10.00 -4.52
N SER A 83 8.28 -11.17 -3.89
CA SER A 83 7.24 -11.70 -3.00
C SER A 83 6.90 -10.75 -1.84
N ARG A 84 7.88 -9.98 -1.37
CA ARG A 84 7.67 -8.98 -0.32
C ARG A 84 6.76 -7.85 -0.81
N ILE A 85 7.02 -7.34 -2.02
CA ILE A 85 6.19 -6.28 -2.62
C ILE A 85 4.77 -6.80 -2.85
N VAL A 86 4.63 -8.02 -3.37
CA VAL A 86 3.34 -8.66 -3.59
C VAL A 86 2.55 -8.75 -2.29
N ALA A 87 3.18 -9.20 -1.21
CA ALA A 87 2.53 -9.32 0.10
C ALA A 87 2.16 -7.96 0.70
N LEU A 88 3.02 -6.95 0.57
CA LEU A 88 2.71 -5.59 1.02
C LEU A 88 1.49 -5.02 0.30
N VAL A 89 1.39 -5.21 -1.01
CA VAL A 89 0.23 -4.75 -1.79
C VAL A 89 -1.03 -5.51 -1.40
N GLY A 90 -0.94 -6.82 -1.17
CA GLY A 90 -2.07 -7.65 -0.76
C GLY A 90 -2.59 -7.32 0.64
N HIS A 91 -1.76 -6.76 1.49
CA HIS A 91 -2.09 -6.43 2.88
C HIS A 91 -2.12 -4.92 3.12
N HIS A 92 -2.93 -4.18 2.35
CA HIS A 92 -3.21 -2.80 2.73
C HIS A 92 -3.98 -2.76 4.07
N ALA A 93 -4.12 -1.58 4.65
CA ALA A 93 -4.75 -1.41 5.96
C ALA A 93 -6.15 -2.05 6.01
N GLY A 94 -6.31 -3.05 6.85
CA GLY A 94 -7.58 -3.76 7.05
C GLY A 94 -7.87 -4.89 6.06
N ALA A 95 -6.99 -5.17 5.09
CA ALA A 95 -7.24 -6.15 4.02
C ALA A 95 -7.55 -7.55 4.55
N ALA A 96 -6.83 -8.03 5.57
CA ALA A 96 -7.06 -9.36 6.13
C ALA A 96 -8.49 -9.54 6.68
N PHE A 97 -9.05 -8.48 7.23
CA PHE A 97 -10.42 -8.47 7.74
C PHE A 97 -11.44 -8.53 6.61
N GLU A 98 -11.27 -7.68 5.61
CA GLU A 98 -12.16 -7.60 4.47
C GLU A 98 -12.06 -8.84 3.58
N ALA A 99 -10.87 -9.44 3.46
CA ALA A 99 -10.68 -10.68 2.72
C ALA A 99 -11.56 -11.82 3.26
N ALA A 100 -11.63 -11.94 4.59
CA ALA A 100 -12.47 -12.95 5.22
C ALA A 100 -13.96 -12.75 4.90
N GLU A 101 -14.42 -11.48 4.89
CA GLU A 101 -15.78 -11.13 4.51
C GLU A 101 -16.09 -11.45 3.04
N HIS A 102 -15.10 -11.34 2.16
CA HIS A 102 -15.23 -11.65 0.74
C HIS A 102 -14.93 -13.10 0.38
N GLY A 103 -14.62 -13.96 1.37
CA GLY A 103 -14.27 -15.34 1.13
C GLY A 103 -12.93 -15.52 0.41
N VAL A 104 -12.03 -14.56 0.53
CA VAL A 104 -10.71 -14.55 -0.10
C VAL A 104 -9.66 -14.97 0.90
N ASP A 105 -8.78 -15.91 0.52
CA ASP A 105 -7.67 -16.38 1.34
C ASP A 105 -6.39 -15.63 0.99
N LEU A 106 -5.90 -14.81 1.93
CA LEU A 106 -4.64 -14.07 1.80
C LEU A 106 -3.42 -14.83 2.34
N SER A 107 -3.56 -16.07 2.79
CA SER A 107 -2.46 -16.81 3.43
C SER A 107 -1.24 -17.01 2.53
N ARG A 108 -1.44 -16.99 1.21
CA ARG A 108 -0.34 -17.06 0.23
C ARG A 108 0.56 -15.82 0.27
N TYR A 109 0.02 -14.68 0.70
CA TYR A 109 0.73 -13.40 0.76
C TYR A 109 0.77 -12.94 2.21
N PRO A 110 1.79 -13.35 2.99
CA PRO A 110 1.79 -13.11 4.44
C PRO A 110 2.04 -11.64 4.80
N ASP A 111 1.41 -11.20 5.87
CA ASP A 111 1.67 -9.90 6.47
C ASP A 111 3.05 -9.92 7.16
N GLU A 112 3.97 -9.07 6.73
CA GLU A 112 5.33 -9.05 7.28
C GLU A 112 5.45 -8.41 8.67
N ALA A 113 4.48 -7.60 9.08
CA ALA A 113 4.43 -6.95 10.40
C ALA A 113 5.73 -6.20 10.77
N THR A 114 6.27 -5.44 9.82
CA THR A 114 7.51 -4.65 9.97
C THR A 114 7.22 -3.16 10.03
N PRO A 115 8.20 -2.32 10.41
CA PRO A 115 8.06 -0.86 10.26
C PRO A 115 7.72 -0.41 8.84
N THR A 116 8.18 -1.11 7.80
CA THR A 116 7.83 -0.84 6.42
C THR A 116 6.33 -1.05 6.18
N ARG A 117 5.77 -2.16 6.65
CA ARG A 117 4.34 -2.43 6.58
C ARG A 117 3.54 -1.39 7.36
N ASP A 118 3.98 -1.04 8.56
CA ASP A 118 3.33 -0.01 9.37
C ASP A 118 3.30 1.33 8.65
N ALA A 119 4.40 1.70 8.01
CA ALA A 119 4.51 2.93 7.23
C ALA A 119 3.56 2.91 6.01
N LEU A 120 3.43 1.77 5.34
CA LEU A 120 2.47 1.62 4.22
C LEU A 120 1.03 1.84 4.70
N TRP A 121 0.65 1.25 5.82
CA TRP A 121 -0.68 1.43 6.41
C TRP A 121 -0.92 2.87 6.86
N TYR A 122 0.13 3.53 7.39
CA TYR A 122 0.06 4.95 7.70
C TYR A 122 -0.22 5.77 6.45
N CYS A 123 0.48 5.52 5.35
CA CYS A 123 0.26 6.21 4.08
C CYS A 123 -1.17 5.99 3.56
N ASP A 124 -1.64 4.76 3.61
CA ASP A 124 -2.98 4.40 3.13
C ASP A 124 -4.08 5.09 3.95
N THR A 125 -3.98 5.09 5.27
CA THR A 125 -5.01 5.65 6.14
C THR A 125 -4.96 7.18 6.26
N THR A 126 -3.86 7.81 5.87
CA THR A 126 -3.69 9.27 5.93
C THR A 126 -3.76 9.96 4.57
N THR A 127 -4.05 9.23 3.51
CA THR A 127 -4.26 9.78 2.17
C THR A 127 -5.73 9.63 1.79
N GLY A 128 -6.40 10.75 1.58
CA GLY A 128 -7.83 10.76 1.23
C GLY A 128 -8.08 10.34 -0.22
N PRO A 129 -9.38 10.19 -0.61
CA PRO A 129 -9.76 9.80 -1.96
C PRO A 129 -9.26 10.73 -3.06
N ASP A 130 -9.06 12.01 -2.74
CA ASP A 130 -8.53 13.03 -3.64
C ASP A 130 -6.99 13.14 -3.60
N GLY A 131 -6.33 12.28 -2.80
CA GLY A 131 -4.89 12.31 -2.58
C GLY A 131 -4.42 13.26 -1.49
N ASN A 132 -5.30 14.11 -0.95
CA ASN A 132 -4.95 15.05 0.09
C ASN A 132 -4.75 14.35 1.45
N PRO A 133 -3.91 14.92 2.34
CA PRO A 133 -3.75 14.39 3.69
C PRO A 133 -5.07 14.41 4.47
N VAL A 134 -5.34 13.32 5.19
CA VAL A 134 -6.47 13.22 6.11
C VAL A 134 -6.00 12.64 7.43
N PRO A 135 -6.69 12.90 8.56
CA PRO A 135 -6.42 12.20 9.80
C PRO A 135 -6.61 10.69 9.62
N PRO A 136 -5.84 9.85 10.35
CA PRO A 136 -5.99 8.41 10.25
C PRO A 136 -7.43 7.98 10.53
N ARG A 137 -8.00 7.22 9.59
CA ARG A 137 -9.35 6.67 9.71
C ARG A 137 -9.25 5.17 9.89
N THR A 138 -9.37 4.73 11.14
CA THR A 138 -9.36 3.31 11.41
C THR A 138 -10.11 2.99 12.70
N ASP A 139 -11.00 2.03 12.60
CA ASP A 139 -11.69 1.39 13.72
C ASP A 139 -11.02 0.06 14.09
N ARG A 140 -9.96 -0.30 13.38
CA ARG A 140 -9.24 -1.56 13.57
C ARG A 140 -8.02 -1.34 14.45
N SER A 141 -7.97 -2.03 15.58
CA SER A 141 -6.90 -1.87 16.57
C SER A 141 -5.51 -2.16 15.99
N THR A 142 -5.38 -3.13 15.09
CA THR A 142 -4.10 -3.47 14.45
C THR A 142 -3.60 -2.36 13.55
N VAL A 143 -4.50 -1.74 12.80
CA VAL A 143 -4.17 -0.61 11.92
C VAL A 143 -3.84 0.62 12.77
N LEU A 144 -4.64 0.90 13.80
CA LEU A 144 -4.37 2.01 14.72
C LEU A 144 -3.02 1.86 15.40
N ALA A 145 -2.65 0.65 15.82
CA ALA A 145 -1.34 0.39 16.44
C ALA A 145 -0.20 0.68 15.46
N ALA A 146 -0.33 0.28 14.19
CA ALA A 146 0.66 0.56 13.15
C ALA A 146 0.83 2.07 12.91
N VAL A 147 -0.27 2.79 12.82
CA VAL A 147 -0.27 4.25 12.65
C VAL A 147 0.40 4.92 13.86
N THR A 148 0.06 4.48 15.06
CA THR A 148 0.64 5.03 16.31
C THR A 148 2.15 4.79 16.37
N ARG A 149 2.62 3.60 15.99
CA ARG A 149 4.07 3.30 15.94
C ARG A 149 4.78 4.21 14.94
N THR A 150 4.21 4.42 13.76
CA THR A 150 4.78 5.29 12.74
C THR A 150 4.83 6.74 13.19
N GLU A 151 3.78 7.24 13.83
CA GLU A 151 3.76 8.59 14.39
C GLU A 151 4.82 8.76 15.49
N ALA A 152 5.00 7.77 16.34
CA ALA A 152 6.04 7.80 17.39
C ALA A 152 7.45 7.90 16.75
N LEU A 153 7.71 7.16 15.68
CA LEU A 153 8.99 7.23 14.97
C LEU A 153 9.19 8.61 14.32
N ARG A 154 8.15 9.19 13.73
CA ARG A 154 8.21 10.52 13.14
C ARG A 154 8.51 11.59 14.19
N SER A 155 7.86 11.53 15.33
CA SER A 155 8.04 12.46 16.42
C SER A 155 9.44 12.35 17.01
N GLY A 156 9.98 11.15 17.18
CA GLY A 156 11.34 10.90 17.64
C GLY A 156 12.41 11.43 16.68
N SER A 157 12.18 11.36 15.36
CA SER A 157 13.14 11.84 14.38
C SER A 157 13.23 13.37 14.29
N ARG A 158 12.22 14.09 14.80
CA ARG A 158 12.21 15.56 14.84
C ARG A 158 13.01 16.17 15.97
N THR A 159 13.36 15.39 16.99
CA THR A 159 14.05 15.85 18.17
C THR A 159 15.56 15.59 18.19
N SER A 160 16.10 14.98 17.14
CA SER A 160 17.54 14.65 17.02
C SER A 160 18.30 15.57 16.06
#